data_c987b3df6ffae1be7c6ffbc8876f2910
#
_entry.id   c987b3df6ffae1be7c6ffbc8876f2910
#
_cell.length_a   1.000
_cell.length_b   1.000
_cell.length_c   1.000
_cell.angle_alpha   90.00
_cell.angle_beta   90.00
_cell.angle_gamma   90.00
#
_symmetry.space_group_name_H-M   'P 1'
#
loop_
_entity.id
_entity.type
_entity.pdbx_description
1 polymer ?
#
loop_
_entity_poly.entity_id
_entity_poly.type
_entity_poly.pdbx_seq_one_letter_code
_entity_poly.pdbx_strand_id
1 'polypeptide(L)'
;ADDPALPSYIPDDYTAQYESTQHLLAAGYRQPLCFWLPESALATGYRRQGFEQAWRDAGRDLAEVKQFHMATGDDHYTDLASLLNDHFKSGKPDFDVLICGNDRAAFVAYQVLLAKGVRIPQDVAVMGFDNLVGVGHLFLPPLTTIQLPHDIIGREAALHIIEGREGGRVTRIPCPLLIRCST
;
A
#
# COMPACT_ATOMS: atom_id res chain seq x y z
N ALA A 1 3.10 17.85 -7.88
CA ALA A 1 3.42 19.07 -8.62
C ALA A 1 4.63 18.77 -9.49
N ASP A 2 4.42 18.49 -10.75
CA ASP A 2 5.49 18.18 -11.70
C ASP A 2 5.93 19.46 -12.41
N ASP A 3 6.28 20.50 -11.64
CA ASP A 3 6.94 21.66 -12.22
C ASP A 3 8.44 21.32 -12.36
N PRO A 4 8.95 21.12 -13.59
CA PRO A 4 10.35 20.78 -13.80
C PRO A 4 11.32 21.89 -13.38
N ALA A 5 10.82 23.09 -13.08
CA ALA A 5 11.62 24.19 -12.58
C ALA A 5 11.88 24.10 -11.08
N LEU A 6 11.10 23.32 -10.33
CA LEU A 6 11.23 23.20 -8.88
C LEU A 6 11.79 21.84 -8.47
N PRO A 7 12.80 21.81 -7.59
CA PRO A 7 13.29 20.56 -7.03
C PRO A 7 12.19 19.91 -6.17
N SER A 8 12.00 18.62 -6.34
CA SER A 8 11.00 17.86 -5.63
C SER A 8 11.59 16.58 -5.06
N TYR A 9 11.36 16.31 -3.78
CA TYR A 9 11.73 15.07 -3.10
C TYR A 9 10.45 14.32 -2.77
N ILE A 10 10.27 13.16 -3.37
CA ILE A 10 9.03 12.36 -3.24
C ILE A 10 9.35 10.91 -2.89
N PRO A 11 8.41 10.17 -2.27
CA PRO A 11 8.55 8.73 -2.10
C PRO A 11 8.66 8.02 -3.46
N ASP A 12 9.44 6.95 -3.51
CA ASP A 12 9.44 6.04 -4.67
C ASP A 12 8.32 5.00 -4.53
N ASP A 13 7.08 5.48 -4.64
CA ASP A 13 5.88 4.67 -4.51
C ASP A 13 5.82 3.49 -5.50
N TYR A 14 6.34 3.69 -6.72
CA TYR A 14 6.34 2.65 -7.75
C TYR A 14 7.25 1.48 -7.36
N THR A 15 8.52 1.75 -7.09
CA THR A 15 9.48 0.70 -6.75
C THR A 15 9.08 -0.02 -5.47
N ALA A 16 8.63 0.73 -4.46
CA ALA A 16 8.18 0.15 -3.21
C ALA A 16 7.01 -0.82 -3.37
N GLN A 17 6.00 -0.44 -4.17
CA GLN A 17 4.87 -1.32 -4.42
C GLN A 17 5.24 -2.50 -5.33
N TYR A 18 6.16 -2.30 -6.27
CA TYR A 18 6.69 -3.38 -7.12
C TYR A 18 7.38 -4.45 -6.25
N GLU A 19 8.34 -4.05 -5.42
CA GLU A 19 9.09 -4.96 -4.54
C GLU A 19 8.19 -5.66 -3.51
N SER A 20 7.24 -4.94 -2.92
CA SER A 20 6.29 -5.53 -1.99
C SER A 20 5.36 -6.56 -2.65
N THR A 21 4.98 -6.33 -3.90
CA THR A 21 4.20 -7.29 -4.69
C THR A 21 5.04 -8.54 -5.00
N GLN A 22 6.33 -8.37 -5.32
CA GLN A 22 7.24 -9.51 -5.49
C GLN A 22 7.36 -10.35 -4.21
N HIS A 23 7.43 -9.70 -3.04
CA HIS A 23 7.41 -10.40 -1.75
C HIS A 23 6.15 -11.26 -1.58
N LEU A 24 4.95 -10.70 -1.85
CA LEU A 24 3.69 -11.44 -1.77
C LEU A 24 3.65 -12.63 -2.73
N LEU A 25 4.10 -12.43 -3.97
CA LEU A 25 4.18 -13.49 -4.97
C LEU A 25 5.14 -14.60 -4.55
N ALA A 26 6.30 -14.25 -3.99
CA ALA A 26 7.29 -15.22 -3.47
C ALA A 26 6.74 -15.99 -2.25
N ALA A 27 5.94 -15.34 -1.40
CA ALA A 27 5.25 -15.99 -0.28
C ALA A 27 4.10 -16.91 -0.71
N GLY A 28 3.72 -16.89 -1.99
CA GLY A 28 2.73 -17.83 -2.54
C GLY A 28 1.32 -17.27 -2.70
N TYR A 29 1.06 -16.00 -2.40
CA TYR A 29 -0.25 -15.37 -2.59
C TYR A 29 -0.60 -15.25 -4.08
N ARG A 30 -1.87 -15.51 -4.41
CA ARG A 30 -2.33 -15.63 -5.81
C ARG A 30 -3.67 -14.97 -6.12
N GLN A 31 -4.43 -14.59 -5.11
CA GLN A 31 -5.77 -14.01 -5.24
C GLN A 31 -5.84 -12.67 -4.50
N PRO A 32 -5.11 -11.63 -4.97
CA PRO A 32 -5.10 -10.34 -4.30
C PRO A 32 -6.42 -9.60 -4.47
N LEU A 33 -6.84 -8.93 -3.40
CA LEU A 33 -7.79 -7.84 -3.43
C LEU A 33 -7.03 -6.57 -3.09
N CYS A 34 -7.10 -5.57 -3.97
CA CYS A 34 -6.41 -4.30 -3.78
C CYS A 34 -7.43 -3.21 -3.46
N PHE A 35 -7.18 -2.45 -2.39
CA PHE A 35 -7.96 -1.29 -2.02
C PHE A 35 -7.06 -0.05 -1.99
N TRP A 36 -7.02 0.63 -3.12
CA TRP A 36 -6.14 1.77 -3.36
C TRP A 36 -6.68 3.06 -2.73
N LEU A 37 -5.82 4.05 -2.56
CA LEU A 37 -6.20 5.43 -2.26
C LEU A 37 -7.09 5.98 -3.40
N PRO A 38 -7.74 7.16 -3.24
CA PRO A 38 -8.50 7.79 -4.32
C PRO A 38 -7.67 7.95 -5.60
N GLU A 39 -8.29 7.78 -6.75
CA GLU A 39 -7.61 7.91 -8.06
C GLU A 39 -6.98 9.29 -8.28
N SER A 40 -7.54 10.32 -7.64
CA SER A 40 -7.01 11.68 -7.69
C SER A 40 -5.65 11.86 -6.99
N ALA A 41 -5.24 10.92 -6.14
CA ALA A 41 -3.95 10.97 -5.47
C ALA A 41 -2.84 10.44 -6.38
N LEU A 42 -1.82 11.26 -6.66
CA LEU A 42 -0.69 10.87 -7.54
C LEU A 42 -0.01 9.58 -7.09
N ALA A 43 0.15 9.40 -5.77
CA ALA A 43 0.73 8.18 -5.19
C ALA A 43 -0.01 6.91 -5.62
N THR A 44 -1.36 6.98 -5.75
CA THR A 44 -2.20 5.85 -6.20
C THR A 44 -1.76 5.33 -7.56
N GLY A 45 -1.55 6.24 -8.52
CA GLY A 45 -1.12 5.85 -9.87
C GLY A 45 0.21 5.12 -9.87
N TYR A 46 1.19 5.60 -9.11
CA TYR A 46 2.50 4.96 -9.00
C TYR A 46 2.44 3.60 -8.29
N ARG A 47 1.71 3.51 -7.17
CA ARG A 47 1.53 2.26 -6.42
C ARG A 47 0.84 1.20 -7.28
N ARG A 48 -0.27 1.57 -7.93
CA ARG A 48 -0.98 0.66 -8.84
C ARG A 48 -0.08 0.18 -9.99
N GLN A 49 0.65 1.08 -10.63
CA GLN A 49 1.58 0.72 -11.71
C GLN A 49 2.67 -0.25 -11.23
N GLY A 50 3.25 -0.02 -10.04
CA GLY A 50 4.23 -0.92 -9.45
C GLY A 50 3.68 -2.32 -9.19
N PHE A 51 2.49 -2.40 -8.60
CA PHE A 51 1.78 -3.66 -8.41
C PHE A 51 1.51 -4.38 -9.74
N GLU A 52 0.91 -3.69 -10.69
CA GLU A 52 0.54 -4.27 -11.99
C GLU A 52 1.76 -4.76 -12.77
N GLN A 53 2.88 -4.02 -12.70
CA GLN A 53 4.10 -4.43 -13.38
C GLN A 53 4.68 -5.69 -12.74
N ALA A 54 4.80 -5.76 -11.41
CA ALA A 54 5.28 -6.96 -10.73
C ALA A 54 4.40 -8.19 -11.00
N TRP A 55 3.07 -7.97 -11.10
CA TRP A 55 2.11 -9.02 -11.41
C TRP A 55 2.30 -9.57 -12.83
N ARG A 56 2.48 -8.68 -13.82
CA ARG A 56 2.76 -9.06 -15.22
C ARG A 56 4.11 -9.76 -15.36
N ASP A 57 5.15 -9.26 -14.69
CA ASP A 57 6.50 -9.85 -14.73
C ASP A 57 6.53 -11.28 -14.17
N ALA A 58 5.59 -11.58 -13.26
CA ALA A 58 5.36 -12.93 -12.76
C ALA A 58 4.49 -13.80 -13.71
N GLY A 59 4.16 -13.32 -14.90
CA GLY A 59 3.35 -14.02 -15.89
C GLY A 59 1.87 -14.15 -15.51
N ARG A 60 1.34 -13.21 -14.69
CA ARG A 60 -0.03 -13.22 -14.19
C ARG A 60 -0.94 -12.30 -14.97
N ASP A 61 -2.21 -12.69 -15.10
CA ASP A 61 -3.24 -11.87 -15.76
C ASP A 61 -3.86 -10.88 -14.76
N LEU A 62 -3.85 -9.61 -15.13
CA LEU A 62 -4.48 -8.55 -14.34
C LEU A 62 -6.02 -8.65 -14.32
N ALA A 63 -6.62 -9.32 -15.28
CA ALA A 63 -8.07 -9.55 -15.29
C ALA A 63 -8.55 -10.39 -14.09
N GLU A 64 -7.65 -11.15 -13.45
CA GLU A 64 -7.94 -11.94 -12.26
C GLU A 64 -7.86 -11.13 -10.96
N VAL A 65 -7.31 -9.91 -11.01
CA VAL A 65 -7.08 -9.07 -9.83
C VAL A 65 -8.28 -8.19 -9.53
N LYS A 66 -8.75 -8.23 -8.30
CA LYS A 66 -9.81 -7.34 -7.81
C LYS A 66 -9.19 -6.04 -7.32
N GLN A 67 -9.45 -4.95 -8.01
CA GLN A 67 -8.91 -3.64 -7.69
C GLN A 67 -10.03 -2.62 -7.46
N PHE A 68 -9.98 -1.94 -6.33
CA PHE A 68 -10.94 -0.93 -5.91
C PHE A 68 -10.21 0.32 -5.43
N HIS A 69 -10.88 1.45 -5.49
CA HIS A 69 -10.36 2.74 -5.03
C HIS A 69 -11.24 3.27 -3.90
N MET A 70 -10.59 3.92 -2.94
CA MET A 70 -11.32 4.71 -1.94
C MET A 70 -12.10 5.82 -2.65
N ALA A 71 -13.32 6.09 -2.20
CA ALA A 71 -14.05 7.29 -2.61
C ALA A 71 -13.32 8.56 -2.13
N THR A 72 -13.62 9.70 -2.77
CA THR A 72 -13.19 11.01 -2.29
C THR A 72 -14.23 11.51 -1.30
N GLY A 73 -13.95 11.50 -0.02
CA GLY A 73 -14.85 11.91 1.04
C GLY A 73 -14.44 11.35 2.40
N ASP A 74 -15.21 11.57 3.44
CA ASP A 74 -14.85 11.19 4.81
C ASP A 74 -15.18 9.72 5.17
N ASP A 75 -16.01 9.04 4.38
CA ASP A 75 -16.56 7.71 4.69
C ASP A 75 -15.86 6.52 3.98
N HIS A 76 -14.65 6.71 3.48
CA HIS A 76 -13.96 5.67 2.69
C HIS A 76 -13.76 4.35 3.44
N TYR A 77 -13.75 4.38 4.77
CA TYR A 77 -13.54 3.18 5.58
C TYR A 77 -14.80 2.35 5.74
N THR A 78 -15.96 2.99 5.69
CA THR A 78 -17.26 2.30 5.61
C THR A 78 -17.39 1.54 4.29
N ASP A 79 -16.92 2.14 3.19
CA ASP A 79 -16.90 1.52 1.88
C ASP A 79 -16.02 0.26 1.88
N LEU A 80 -14.85 0.30 2.51
CA LEU A 80 -13.99 -0.87 2.65
C LEU A 80 -14.67 -1.99 3.44
N ALA A 81 -15.35 -1.66 4.53
CA ALA A 81 -16.06 -2.66 5.33
C ALA A 81 -17.19 -3.34 4.53
N SER A 82 -17.94 -2.57 3.72
CA SER A 82 -18.95 -3.07 2.80
C SER A 82 -18.33 -3.96 1.72
N LEU A 83 -17.29 -3.48 1.05
CA LEU A 83 -16.55 -4.22 0.04
C LEU A 83 -16.06 -5.57 0.56
N LEU A 84 -15.45 -5.59 1.74
CA LEU A 84 -14.99 -6.84 2.34
C LEU A 84 -16.14 -7.81 2.62
N ASN A 85 -17.32 -7.30 3.04
CA ASN A 85 -18.50 -8.14 3.22
C ASN A 85 -18.96 -8.80 1.92
N ASP A 86 -18.92 -8.07 0.80
CA ASP A 86 -19.35 -8.58 -0.52
C ASP A 86 -18.38 -9.66 -1.05
N HIS A 87 -17.13 -9.66 -0.58
CA HIS A 87 -16.10 -10.64 -0.93
C HIS A 87 -16.05 -11.87 0.00
N PHE A 88 -17.03 -12.03 0.89
CA PHE A 88 -17.20 -13.24 1.69
C PHE A 88 -18.30 -14.12 1.10
N LYS A 89 -17.91 -15.25 0.48
CA LYS A 89 -18.83 -16.24 -0.07
C LYS A 89 -18.92 -17.44 0.86
N SER A 90 -20.13 -17.72 1.33
CA SER A 90 -20.35 -18.85 2.28
C SER A 90 -19.45 -18.77 3.53
N GLY A 91 -19.20 -17.54 4.02
CA GLY A 91 -18.38 -17.32 5.20
C GLY A 91 -16.86 -17.37 4.98
N LYS A 92 -16.40 -17.52 3.74
CA LYS A 92 -14.99 -17.52 3.39
C LYS A 92 -14.65 -16.36 2.44
N PRO A 93 -13.48 -15.72 2.59
CA PRO A 93 -13.01 -14.72 1.64
C PRO A 93 -12.70 -15.36 0.29
N ASP A 94 -12.96 -14.64 -0.80
CA ASP A 94 -12.60 -15.03 -2.16
C ASP A 94 -11.28 -14.38 -2.61
N PHE A 95 -10.42 -14.04 -1.66
CA PHE A 95 -9.08 -13.51 -1.82
C PHE A 95 -8.15 -14.08 -0.73
N ASP A 96 -6.85 -14.17 -1.01
CA ASP A 96 -5.83 -14.71 -0.09
C ASP A 96 -4.94 -13.62 0.52
N VAL A 97 -4.91 -12.44 -0.09
CA VAL A 97 -4.20 -11.27 0.42
C VAL A 97 -4.96 -9.97 0.12
N LEU A 98 -5.02 -9.11 1.11
CA LEU A 98 -5.54 -7.75 0.98
C LEU A 98 -4.39 -6.75 0.96
N ILE A 99 -4.30 -5.99 -0.13
CA ILE A 99 -3.32 -4.91 -0.29
C ILE A 99 -4.05 -3.59 -0.05
N CYS A 100 -3.68 -2.91 1.02
CA CYS A 100 -4.30 -1.65 1.43
C CYS A 100 -3.46 -0.45 0.98
N GLY A 101 -4.10 0.57 0.41
CA GLY A 101 -3.46 1.79 -0.04
C GLY A 101 -2.81 2.62 1.08
N ASN A 102 -3.17 2.36 2.35
CA ASN A 102 -2.51 2.89 3.53
C ASN A 102 -2.79 2.03 4.78
N ASP A 103 -2.08 2.31 5.89
CA ASP A 103 -2.23 1.57 7.15
C ASP A 103 -3.58 1.83 7.83
N ARG A 104 -4.25 2.95 7.57
CA ARG A 104 -5.60 3.22 8.11
C ARG A 104 -6.62 2.27 7.49
N ALA A 105 -6.55 2.03 6.18
CA ALA A 105 -7.37 1.03 5.51
C ALA A 105 -7.07 -0.37 6.06
N ALA A 106 -5.79 -0.72 6.26
CA ALA A 106 -5.41 -1.98 6.88
C ALA A 106 -6.02 -2.13 8.29
N PHE A 107 -6.09 -1.05 9.07
CA PHE A 107 -6.72 -1.08 10.40
C PHE A 107 -8.21 -1.47 10.31
N VAL A 108 -8.97 -0.84 9.41
CA VAL A 108 -10.38 -1.18 9.20
C VAL A 108 -10.51 -2.63 8.72
N ALA A 109 -9.65 -3.05 7.79
CA ALA A 109 -9.64 -4.43 7.30
C ALA A 109 -9.44 -5.44 8.44
N TYR A 110 -8.50 -5.18 9.36
CA TYR A 110 -8.30 -6.03 10.54
C TYR A 110 -9.56 -6.15 11.39
N GLN A 111 -10.25 -5.01 11.65
CA GLN A 111 -11.49 -5.04 12.43
C GLN A 111 -12.54 -5.95 11.78
N VAL A 112 -12.73 -5.84 10.48
CA VAL A 112 -13.73 -6.62 9.74
C VAL A 112 -13.32 -8.09 9.66
N LEU A 113 -12.08 -8.39 9.31
CA LEU A 113 -11.58 -9.75 9.14
C LEU A 113 -11.60 -10.52 10.47
N LEU A 114 -11.07 -9.92 11.54
CA LEU A 114 -11.03 -10.54 12.86
C LEU A 114 -12.43 -10.73 13.44
N ALA A 115 -13.36 -9.79 13.24
CA ALA A 115 -14.76 -9.93 13.65
C ALA A 115 -15.46 -11.10 12.94
N LYS A 116 -14.99 -11.48 11.75
CA LYS A 116 -15.48 -12.66 10.99
C LYS A 116 -14.75 -13.96 11.35
N GLY A 117 -13.81 -13.91 12.31
CA GLY A 117 -13.01 -15.08 12.70
C GLY A 117 -11.92 -15.46 11.71
N VAL A 118 -11.56 -14.57 10.77
CA VAL A 118 -10.48 -14.78 9.81
C VAL A 118 -9.14 -14.65 10.51
N ARG A 119 -8.28 -15.63 10.34
CA ARG A 119 -6.91 -15.62 10.90
C ARG A 119 -5.96 -14.91 9.93
N ILE A 120 -5.21 -13.94 10.45
CA ILE A 120 -4.19 -13.20 9.70
C ILE A 120 -2.81 -13.74 10.13
N PRO A 121 -1.94 -14.21 9.25
CA PRO A 121 -2.08 -14.31 7.80
C PRO A 121 -2.63 -15.66 7.30
N GLN A 122 -2.99 -16.61 8.17
CA GLN A 122 -3.25 -18.00 7.80
C GLN A 122 -4.41 -18.20 6.83
N ASP A 123 -5.45 -17.38 6.94
CA ASP A 123 -6.61 -17.43 6.04
C ASP A 123 -6.55 -16.29 5.01
N VAL A 124 -6.11 -15.09 5.43
CA VAL A 124 -5.91 -13.91 4.59
C VAL A 124 -4.72 -13.12 5.11
N ALA A 125 -3.77 -12.82 4.23
CA ALA A 125 -2.71 -11.87 4.54
C ALA A 125 -3.20 -10.42 4.37
N VAL A 126 -2.59 -9.50 5.11
CA VAL A 126 -2.86 -8.06 4.97
C VAL A 126 -1.55 -7.30 4.86
N MET A 127 -1.46 -6.43 3.86
CA MET A 127 -0.34 -5.53 3.66
C MET A 127 -0.83 -4.08 3.67
N GLY A 128 -0.12 -3.22 4.41
CA GLY A 128 -0.35 -1.78 4.47
C GLY A 128 0.66 -0.96 3.66
N PHE A 129 0.53 0.34 3.81
CA PHE A 129 1.46 1.34 3.30
C PHE A 129 1.45 2.53 4.25
N ASP A 130 2.58 3.17 4.51
CA ASP A 130 2.92 4.37 5.28
C ASP A 130 3.82 4.06 6.49
N ASN A 131 3.69 2.89 7.12
CA ASN A 131 4.23 2.57 8.45
C ASN A 131 3.90 3.69 9.45
N LEU A 132 2.60 3.94 9.61
CA LEU A 132 2.09 5.02 10.45
C LEU A 132 2.71 4.97 11.84
N VAL A 133 3.36 6.06 12.24
CA VAL A 133 4.19 6.15 13.46
C VAL A 133 3.39 5.70 14.69
N GLY A 134 3.95 4.73 15.42
CA GLY A 134 3.35 4.20 16.64
C GLY A 134 2.17 3.24 16.45
N VAL A 135 1.73 2.98 15.21
CA VAL A 135 0.53 2.17 14.95
C VAL A 135 0.85 0.79 14.39
N GLY A 136 1.88 0.63 13.55
CA GLY A 136 2.17 -0.64 12.88
C GLY A 136 2.42 -1.83 13.83
N HIS A 137 2.94 -1.58 15.03
CA HIS A 137 3.14 -2.59 16.07
C HIS A 137 1.89 -2.87 16.92
N LEU A 138 0.86 -2.04 16.83
CA LEU A 138 -0.40 -2.23 17.58
C LEU A 138 -1.36 -3.16 16.87
N PHE A 139 -1.10 -3.50 15.61
CA PHE A 139 -1.85 -4.55 14.91
C PHE A 139 -1.54 -5.92 15.53
N LEU A 140 -2.54 -6.76 15.60
CA LEU A 140 -2.39 -8.14 16.08
C LEU A 140 -2.94 -9.10 15.02
N PRO A 141 -2.05 -9.79 14.29
CA PRO A 141 -0.57 -9.73 14.32
C PRO A 141 -0.01 -8.41 13.76
N PRO A 142 1.29 -8.08 14.04
CA PRO A 142 1.92 -6.87 13.53
C PRO A 142 1.88 -6.77 12.00
N LEU A 143 1.53 -5.58 11.49
CA LEU A 143 1.28 -5.32 10.07
C LEU A 143 2.58 -5.22 9.25
N THR A 144 2.70 -6.02 8.19
CA THR A 144 3.66 -5.82 7.11
C THR A 144 3.25 -4.57 6.32
N THR A 145 4.15 -3.62 6.16
CA THR A 145 3.85 -2.32 5.54
C THR A 145 5.08 -1.71 4.88
N ILE A 146 4.88 -0.72 4.03
CA ILE A 146 5.94 0.06 3.41
C ILE A 146 6.13 1.34 4.21
N GLN A 147 7.36 1.67 4.57
CA GLN A 147 7.66 2.89 5.31
C GLN A 147 7.83 4.08 4.39
N LEU A 148 7.05 5.13 4.60
CA LEU A 148 7.28 6.42 3.97
C LEU A 148 8.47 7.12 4.64
N PRO A 149 9.48 7.57 3.85
CA PRO A 149 10.73 8.15 4.38
C PRO A 149 10.58 9.66 4.64
N HIS A 150 9.61 10.07 5.46
CA HIS A 150 9.30 11.49 5.71
C HIS A 150 10.47 12.28 6.27
N ASP A 151 11.26 11.68 7.16
CA ASP A 151 12.45 12.26 7.77
C ASP A 151 13.54 12.52 6.73
N ILE A 152 13.78 11.55 5.84
CA ILE A 152 14.77 11.68 4.75
C ILE A 152 14.31 12.75 3.75
N ILE A 153 13.04 12.72 3.35
CA ILE A 153 12.47 13.71 2.43
C ILE A 153 12.60 15.13 3.00
N GLY A 154 12.20 15.30 4.28
CA GLY A 154 12.31 16.60 4.95
C GLY A 154 13.74 17.10 5.06
N ARG A 155 14.67 16.22 5.41
CA ARG A 155 16.10 16.53 5.49
C ARG A 155 16.69 16.93 4.15
N GLU A 156 16.47 16.15 3.10
CA GLU A 156 17.00 16.42 1.77
C GLU A 156 16.43 17.71 1.17
N ALA A 157 15.15 18.00 1.39
CA ALA A 157 14.53 19.24 0.97
C ALA A 157 15.15 20.45 1.71
N ALA A 158 15.38 20.35 3.02
CA ALA A 158 16.01 21.40 3.81
C ALA A 158 17.48 21.63 3.38
N LEU A 159 18.26 20.56 3.20
CA LEU A 159 19.64 20.66 2.73
C LEU A 159 19.73 21.29 1.33
N HIS A 160 18.79 20.98 0.44
CA HIS A 160 18.73 21.59 -0.88
C HIS A 160 18.68 23.12 -0.81
N ILE A 161 17.87 23.66 0.11
CA ILE A 161 17.74 25.10 0.32
C ILE A 161 18.98 25.66 0.98
N ILE A 162 19.47 25.01 2.06
CA ILE A 162 20.60 25.52 2.86
C ILE A 162 21.89 25.55 2.03
N GLU A 163 22.12 24.54 1.21
CA GLU A 163 23.32 24.42 0.39
C GLU A 163 23.23 25.18 -0.95
N GLY A 164 22.06 25.76 -1.26
CA GLY A 164 21.86 26.49 -2.51
C GLY A 164 22.01 25.55 -3.74
N ARG A 165 21.58 24.30 -3.64
CA ARG A 165 21.67 23.34 -4.76
C ARG A 165 20.85 23.87 -5.93
N GLU A 166 21.44 23.92 -7.12
CA GLU A 166 20.75 24.36 -8.33
C GLU A 166 20.06 23.21 -9.05
N GLY A 167 19.00 23.57 -9.77
CA GLY A 167 18.28 22.67 -10.70
C GLY A 167 17.02 22.05 -10.13
N GLY A 168 15.96 22.11 -10.95
CA GLY A 168 14.69 21.44 -10.70
C GLY A 168 14.74 19.99 -11.23
N ARG A 169 14.68 19.02 -10.34
CA ARG A 169 14.44 17.62 -10.70
C ARG A 169 13.63 16.92 -9.63
N VAL A 170 12.90 15.91 -10.04
CA VAL A 170 12.22 15.01 -9.11
C VAL A 170 13.23 13.98 -8.61
N THR A 171 13.48 13.95 -7.30
CA THR A 171 14.30 12.95 -6.63
C THR A 171 13.38 11.99 -5.89
N ARG A 172 13.43 10.71 -6.27
CA ARG A 172 12.64 9.65 -5.63
C ARG A 172 13.44 9.05 -4.48
N ILE A 173 12.83 9.01 -3.31
CA ILE A 173 13.43 8.47 -2.08
C ILE A 173 12.90 7.07 -1.85
N PRO A 174 13.77 6.05 -1.70
CA PRO A 174 13.35 4.68 -1.47
C PRO A 174 12.46 4.52 -0.23
N CYS A 175 11.44 3.68 -0.35
CA CYS A 175 10.49 3.37 0.72
C CYS A 175 10.66 1.89 1.10
N PRO A 176 11.34 1.57 2.21
CA PRO A 176 11.63 0.19 2.57
C PRO A 176 10.36 -0.59 2.95
N LEU A 177 10.30 -1.85 2.51
CA LEU A 177 9.32 -2.83 2.98
C LEU A 177 9.70 -3.33 4.37
N LEU A 178 8.79 -3.22 5.31
CA LEU A 178 8.91 -3.75 6.66
C LEU A 178 8.06 -5.01 6.80
N ILE A 179 8.70 -6.15 6.64
CA ILE A 179 8.06 -7.46 6.77
C ILE A 179 7.82 -7.73 8.26
N ARG A 180 6.56 -8.07 8.59
CA ARG A 180 6.12 -8.46 9.94
C ARG A 180 5.28 -9.74 9.86
N CYS A 181 4.28 -9.89 10.72
CA CYS A 181 3.57 -11.15 10.89
C CYS A 181 2.24 -11.23 10.12
N SER A 182 1.89 -10.25 9.30
CA SER A 182 0.62 -10.23 8.56
C SER A 182 0.70 -10.73 7.11
N THR A 183 1.91 -11.10 6.66
CA THR A 183 2.15 -11.72 5.36
C THR A 183 3.06 -12.92 5.47
#